data_5219ede459a833c4e65870722540f986
#
_entry.id   5219ede459a833c4e65870722540f986
#
_cell.length_a   1.000
_cell.length_b   1.000
_cell.length_c   1.000
_cell.angle_alpha   90.00
_cell.angle_beta   90.00
_cell.angle_gamma   90.00
#
_symmetry.space_group_name_H-M   'P 1'
#
loop_
_entity.id
_entity.type
_entity.pdbx_description
1 polymer ?
#
loop_
_entity_poly.entity_id
_entity_poly.type
_entity_poly.pdbx_seq_one_letter_code
_entity_poly.pdbx_strand_id
1 'polypeptide(L)'
;MMCSLVVILLLSISSSVASHGAGAGSQRYHVVATSHLEPESLCSGLKVAPSADGTWVPLHRPFGPCSPSAGRAPAPSLLEMLRWDQVRTEYVRRKASGGAEDVLNPAKPRVLMSQTDFAVRSPFGVGSGSGSSAWIDADGDPTVVSQQTMAIDTTVDVPWIQCAPCPIPQCYPQRDPLFDPTTSSTAAAVRCRSPACRSLGPYGNGCSNRSANAECRYLIEYSDDRATAGTYMTDTLTISGTTAVRNFRFGCSHAVRGRFSDLTAGTMSLGGGAQSLLAQTARSLGNAFSYCVPQASASGFLSIGGPATTNSTTVFATTPLVRSAINPSLYLVRLQGIVVAGRRLGIPPVAFSAGAVMDSSAVITQLPPTAYRALRRAFRNAMRAYPRSGATGTLDTCYDFLGLTNVRVPAVSLVFGGGAVVVLDPPAVMIGGCLAFTATSSDLALGFIGNVQQQTHEVLYDVAAGGVGFRGGAC
;
A
#
# COMPACT_ATOMS: atom_id res chain seq x y z
N MET A 1 81.99 18.59 -9.24
CA MET A 1 81.13 17.64 -8.56
C MET A 1 79.70 18.15 -8.77
N MET A 2 78.98 17.58 -9.76
CA MET A 2 77.62 17.94 -10.14
C MET A 2 76.61 17.10 -9.37
N CYS A 3 75.71 17.75 -8.67
CA CYS A 3 74.61 17.10 -7.99
C CYS A 3 73.37 17.22 -8.90
N SER A 4 72.91 16.09 -9.45
CA SER A 4 71.69 16.04 -10.28
C SER A 4 70.45 16.04 -9.39
N LEU A 5 69.60 17.05 -9.57
CA LEU A 5 68.24 17.08 -9.02
C LEU A 5 67.33 16.27 -9.94
N VAL A 6 66.76 15.20 -9.40
CA VAL A 6 65.65 14.48 -10.04
C VAL A 6 64.36 15.14 -9.62
N VAL A 7 63.66 15.80 -10.58
CA VAL A 7 62.33 16.34 -10.38
C VAL A 7 61.34 15.22 -10.69
N ILE A 8 60.63 14.72 -9.64
CA ILE A 8 59.51 13.81 -9.80
C ILE A 8 58.24 14.63 -10.05
N LEU A 9 57.75 14.59 -11.29
CA LEU A 9 56.45 15.15 -11.67
C LEU A 9 55.32 14.23 -11.16
N LEU A 10 54.67 14.61 -10.06
CA LEU A 10 53.40 13.99 -9.63
C LEU A 10 52.29 14.51 -10.50
N LEU A 11 51.82 13.70 -11.47
CA LEU A 11 50.57 13.90 -12.19
C LEU A 11 49.41 13.63 -11.24
N SER A 12 48.83 14.67 -10.69
CA SER A 12 47.55 14.63 -10.02
C SER A 12 46.42 14.44 -11.07
N ILE A 13 45.90 13.21 -11.11
CA ILE A 13 44.67 12.93 -11.88
C ILE A 13 43.52 13.49 -11.05
N SER A 14 43.09 14.68 -11.39
CA SER A 14 41.86 15.28 -10.89
C SER A 14 40.68 14.53 -11.50
N SER A 15 40.10 13.60 -10.77
CA SER A 15 38.78 13.04 -11.12
C SER A 15 37.75 14.13 -10.94
N SER A 16 37.41 14.81 -12.03
CA SER A 16 36.25 15.69 -12.09
C SER A 16 34.99 14.84 -11.93
N VAL A 17 34.47 14.80 -10.70
CA VAL A 17 33.11 14.40 -10.44
C VAL A 17 32.22 15.46 -11.09
N ALA A 18 31.69 15.16 -12.25
CA ALA A 18 30.66 15.97 -12.89
C ALA A 18 29.43 15.97 -11.98
N SER A 19 29.24 17.09 -11.24
CA SER A 19 27.97 17.40 -10.59
C SER A 19 26.93 17.55 -11.70
N HIS A 20 26.10 16.52 -11.88
CA HIS A 20 24.91 16.63 -12.70
C HIS A 20 23.92 17.54 -11.99
N GLY A 21 23.99 18.81 -12.29
CA GLY A 21 22.90 19.75 -12.04
C GLY A 21 21.65 19.24 -12.75
N ALA A 22 20.57 19.11 -11.99
CA ALA A 22 19.28 18.65 -12.46
C ALA A 22 18.66 19.60 -13.49
N GLY A 23 19.05 19.44 -14.74
CA GLY A 23 18.25 19.85 -15.88
C GLY A 23 17.32 18.67 -16.18
N ALA A 24 16.02 18.81 -15.94
CA ALA A 24 14.99 17.83 -16.29
C ALA A 24 14.84 17.71 -17.83
N GLY A 25 15.85 17.22 -18.50
CA GLY A 25 15.76 16.67 -19.84
C GLY A 25 14.99 15.35 -19.74
N SER A 26 13.72 15.33 -20.15
CA SER A 26 12.85 14.17 -20.04
C SER A 26 13.50 12.98 -20.75
N GLN A 27 14.01 12.04 -19.97
CA GLN A 27 14.57 10.79 -20.48
C GLN A 27 13.45 10.05 -21.21
N ARG A 28 13.59 9.85 -22.52
CA ARG A 28 12.50 9.28 -23.34
C ARG A 28 12.35 7.77 -23.15
N TYR A 29 13.45 7.09 -22.80
CA TYR A 29 13.50 5.64 -22.63
C TYR A 29 14.44 5.29 -21.47
N HIS A 30 14.10 4.23 -20.76
CA HIS A 30 14.98 3.56 -19.82
C HIS A 30 15.60 2.33 -20.49
N VAL A 31 16.91 2.13 -20.32
CA VAL A 31 17.56 0.86 -20.67
C VAL A 31 17.56 0.00 -19.43
N VAL A 32 16.88 -1.13 -19.49
CA VAL A 32 16.66 -2.04 -18.37
C VAL A 32 17.26 -3.38 -18.69
N ALA A 33 18.08 -3.92 -17.79
CA ALA A 33 18.50 -5.32 -17.90
C ALA A 33 17.27 -6.22 -17.72
N THR A 34 17.12 -7.24 -18.56
CA THR A 34 15.97 -8.15 -18.51
C THR A 34 15.86 -8.85 -17.16
N SER A 35 16.99 -9.13 -16.50
CA SER A 35 17.01 -9.64 -15.12
C SER A 35 16.35 -8.73 -14.10
N HIS A 36 16.30 -7.42 -14.32
CA HIS A 36 15.61 -6.47 -13.42
C HIS A 36 14.08 -6.40 -13.64
N LEU A 37 13.58 -7.05 -14.70
CA LEU A 37 12.15 -7.24 -14.93
C LEU A 37 11.61 -8.51 -14.25
N GLU A 38 12.50 -9.34 -13.73
CA GLU A 38 12.18 -10.53 -12.93
C GLU A 38 12.31 -10.22 -11.43
N PRO A 39 11.55 -10.92 -10.57
CA PRO A 39 11.68 -10.77 -9.12
C PRO A 39 13.09 -11.19 -8.65
N GLU A 40 13.78 -10.29 -7.95
CA GLU A 40 15.05 -10.63 -7.30
C GLU A 40 14.82 -11.60 -6.12
N SER A 41 15.77 -12.52 -5.92
CA SER A 41 15.67 -13.56 -4.88
C SER A 41 16.30 -13.14 -3.54
N LEU A 42 17.10 -12.08 -3.52
CA LEU A 42 17.83 -11.62 -2.34
C LEU A 42 17.21 -10.32 -1.77
N CYS A 43 17.18 -10.22 -0.44
CA CYS A 43 16.72 -9.01 0.22
C CYS A 43 17.80 -7.92 0.20
N SER A 44 17.50 -6.78 -0.40
CA SER A 44 18.37 -5.60 -0.44
C SER A 44 18.15 -4.63 0.76
N GLY A 45 17.19 -4.93 1.65
CA GLY A 45 16.89 -4.10 2.81
C GLY A 45 16.15 -2.78 2.45
N LEU A 46 16.21 -1.82 3.37
CA LEU A 46 15.67 -0.47 3.15
C LEU A 46 16.63 0.35 2.29
N LYS A 47 16.14 0.97 1.22
CA LYS A 47 16.92 1.89 0.40
C LYS A 47 17.16 3.25 1.08
N VAL A 48 16.14 3.73 1.79
CA VAL A 48 16.20 4.99 2.55
C VAL A 48 15.73 4.69 3.97
N ALA A 49 16.60 4.90 4.95
CA ALA A 49 16.21 4.80 6.35
C ALA A 49 15.38 6.04 6.73
N PRO A 50 14.17 5.86 7.29
CA PRO A 50 13.41 6.96 7.85
C PRO A 50 14.15 7.64 9.00
N SER A 51 13.74 8.88 9.35
CA SER A 51 14.31 9.61 10.48
C SER A 51 14.16 8.81 11.79
N ALA A 52 15.19 8.83 12.63
CA ALA A 52 15.15 8.16 13.94
C ALA A 52 14.07 8.74 14.87
N ASP A 53 13.70 10.02 14.67
CA ASP A 53 12.69 10.71 15.46
C ASP A 53 11.27 10.52 14.92
N GLY A 54 11.11 9.79 13.80
CA GLY A 54 9.83 9.56 13.14
C GLY A 54 9.09 8.34 13.68
N THR A 55 7.76 8.42 13.67
CA THR A 55 6.88 7.29 13.95
C THR A 55 6.72 6.44 12.70
N TRP A 56 7.55 5.45 12.53
CA TRP A 56 7.52 4.58 11.35
C TRP A 56 7.62 3.11 11.71
N VAL A 57 7.12 2.28 10.81
CA VAL A 57 7.19 0.82 10.87
C VAL A 57 7.62 0.25 9.52
N PRO A 58 8.40 -0.85 9.49
CA PRO A 58 8.81 -1.47 8.24
C PRO A 58 7.62 -2.08 7.50
N LEU A 59 7.63 -1.98 6.18
CA LEU A 59 6.70 -2.64 5.28
C LEU A 59 7.42 -3.75 4.50
N HIS A 60 6.77 -4.91 4.40
CA HIS A 60 7.29 -6.06 3.67
C HIS A 60 6.26 -6.60 2.69
N ARG A 61 6.71 -7.08 1.54
CA ARG A 61 5.86 -7.90 0.68
C ARG A 61 5.68 -9.28 1.30
N PRO A 62 4.50 -9.86 1.27
CA PRO A 62 4.22 -11.16 1.91
C PRO A 62 5.17 -12.28 1.49
N PHE A 63 5.40 -12.38 0.19
CA PHE A 63 6.21 -13.45 -0.43
C PHE A 63 7.56 -12.94 -0.94
N GLY A 64 7.90 -11.68 -0.70
CA GLY A 64 9.18 -11.10 -1.09
C GLY A 64 10.34 -11.62 -0.21
N PRO A 65 11.59 -11.55 -0.69
CA PRO A 65 12.76 -12.05 0.04
C PRO A 65 13.03 -11.29 1.34
N CYS A 66 12.54 -10.06 1.49
CA CYS A 66 12.61 -9.30 2.74
C CYS A 66 11.47 -9.62 3.73
N SER A 67 10.54 -10.50 3.36
CA SER A 67 9.46 -10.89 4.27
C SER A 67 10.01 -11.70 5.44
N PRO A 68 9.55 -11.45 6.68
CA PRO A 68 9.81 -12.34 7.80
C PRO A 68 9.31 -13.78 7.56
N SER A 69 8.48 -13.99 6.53
CA SER A 69 7.93 -15.28 6.12
C SER A 69 8.48 -15.77 4.78
N ALA A 70 9.60 -15.21 4.29
CA ALA A 70 10.22 -15.62 3.04
C ALA A 70 10.42 -17.14 2.97
N GLY A 71 10.11 -17.74 1.82
CA GLY A 71 10.31 -19.17 1.56
C GLY A 71 9.30 -20.12 2.23
N ARG A 72 8.31 -19.64 3.00
CA ARG A 72 7.34 -20.52 3.69
C ARG A 72 6.16 -20.94 2.83
N ALA A 73 5.79 -20.14 1.84
CA ALA A 73 4.71 -20.47 0.90
C ALA A 73 5.10 -19.98 -0.50
N PRO A 74 4.66 -20.68 -1.56
CA PRO A 74 4.90 -20.21 -2.91
C PRO A 74 4.17 -18.86 -3.15
N ALA A 75 4.83 -17.96 -3.86
CA ALA A 75 4.19 -16.74 -4.30
C ALA A 75 3.07 -17.06 -5.30
N PRO A 76 1.95 -16.32 -5.26
CA PRO A 76 0.90 -16.46 -6.25
C PRO A 76 1.40 -16.06 -7.64
N SER A 77 0.88 -16.71 -8.66
CA SER A 77 1.17 -16.34 -10.04
C SER A 77 0.60 -14.95 -10.38
N LEU A 78 1.22 -14.26 -11.36
CA LEU A 78 0.70 -12.98 -11.83
C LEU A 78 -0.77 -13.07 -12.26
N LEU A 79 -1.17 -14.17 -12.88
CA LEU A 79 -2.56 -14.39 -13.30
C LEU A 79 -3.52 -14.44 -12.10
N GLU A 80 -3.14 -15.10 -11.02
CA GLU A 80 -3.92 -15.14 -9.78
C GLU A 80 -4.02 -13.76 -9.16
N MET A 81 -2.91 -13.05 -9.04
CA MET A 81 -2.88 -11.68 -8.53
C MET A 81 -3.83 -10.75 -9.29
N LEU A 82 -3.83 -10.82 -10.63
CA LEU A 82 -4.71 -10.00 -11.47
C LEU A 82 -6.20 -10.36 -11.33
N ARG A 83 -6.51 -11.64 -11.11
CA ARG A 83 -7.89 -12.06 -10.82
C ARG A 83 -8.40 -11.48 -9.50
N TRP A 84 -7.57 -11.51 -8.47
CA TRP A 84 -7.92 -10.93 -7.17
C TRP A 84 -8.05 -9.41 -7.24
N ASP A 85 -7.17 -8.76 -8.00
CA ASP A 85 -7.23 -7.31 -8.23
C ASP A 85 -8.56 -6.89 -8.89
N GLN A 86 -9.05 -7.66 -9.85
CA GLN A 86 -10.37 -7.40 -10.47
C GLN A 86 -11.51 -7.46 -9.44
N VAL A 87 -11.55 -8.49 -8.60
CA VAL A 87 -12.61 -8.63 -7.58
C VAL A 87 -12.52 -7.49 -6.56
N ARG A 88 -11.31 -7.13 -6.11
CA ARG A 88 -11.10 -6.02 -5.19
C ARG A 88 -11.58 -4.69 -5.79
N THR A 89 -11.11 -4.35 -6.96
CA THR A 89 -11.42 -3.05 -7.58
C THR A 89 -12.91 -2.91 -7.89
N GLU A 90 -13.57 -3.99 -8.27
CA GLU A 90 -15.03 -4.02 -8.44
C GLU A 90 -15.79 -3.77 -7.13
N TYR A 91 -15.33 -4.37 -6.03
CA TYR A 91 -15.88 -4.09 -4.70
C TYR A 91 -15.72 -2.64 -4.29
N VAL A 92 -14.52 -2.08 -4.42
CA VAL A 92 -14.26 -0.69 -4.04
C VAL A 92 -15.12 0.27 -4.87
N ARG A 93 -15.35 -0.03 -6.17
CA ARG A 93 -16.27 0.75 -7.02
C ARG A 93 -17.71 0.70 -6.51
N ARG A 94 -18.21 -0.50 -6.19
CA ARG A 94 -19.57 -0.64 -5.62
C ARG A 94 -19.70 0.14 -4.31
N LYS A 95 -18.71 0.00 -3.42
CA LYS A 95 -18.63 0.77 -2.17
C LYS A 95 -18.61 2.29 -2.42
N ALA A 96 -17.89 2.74 -3.44
CA ALA A 96 -17.80 4.15 -3.83
C ALA A 96 -19.13 4.73 -4.35
N SER A 97 -19.98 3.90 -4.97
CA SER A 97 -21.30 4.31 -5.49
C SER A 97 -22.44 4.19 -4.48
N GLY A 98 -22.15 3.83 -3.23
CA GLY A 98 -23.17 3.64 -2.18
C GLY A 98 -23.94 2.32 -2.26
N GLY A 99 -23.58 1.43 -3.19
CA GLY A 99 -24.24 0.13 -3.41
C GLY A 99 -23.70 -0.99 -2.50
N ALA A 100 -23.59 -0.76 -1.21
CA ALA A 100 -23.06 -1.77 -0.27
C ALA A 100 -24.04 -2.93 0.04
N GLU A 101 -25.33 -2.80 -0.31
CA GLU A 101 -26.36 -3.76 0.12
C GLU A 101 -26.46 -5.05 -0.73
N ASP A 102 -25.76 -5.15 -1.86
CA ASP A 102 -25.87 -6.29 -2.78
C ASP A 102 -24.84 -7.41 -2.55
N VAL A 103 -24.17 -7.42 -1.40
CA VAL A 103 -23.10 -8.38 -1.09
C VAL A 103 -23.62 -9.79 -0.76
N LEU A 104 -24.93 -9.94 -0.52
CA LEU A 104 -25.54 -11.20 -0.08
C LEU A 104 -26.18 -12.04 -1.20
N ASN A 105 -25.76 -11.89 -2.47
CA ASN A 105 -26.27 -12.76 -3.54
C ASN A 105 -25.50 -14.09 -3.58
N PRO A 106 -26.10 -15.21 -3.11
CA PRO A 106 -25.44 -16.53 -3.05
C PRO A 106 -25.19 -17.17 -4.41
N ALA A 107 -25.64 -16.55 -5.51
CA ALA A 107 -25.56 -17.11 -6.86
C ALA A 107 -24.28 -16.73 -7.64
N LYS A 108 -23.36 -15.91 -7.08
CA LYS A 108 -22.10 -15.58 -7.75
C LYS A 108 -21.02 -16.61 -7.45
N PRO A 109 -20.22 -17.02 -8.45
CA PRO A 109 -19.13 -17.98 -8.24
C PRO A 109 -18.14 -17.45 -7.21
N ARG A 110 -17.87 -18.24 -6.18
CA ARG A 110 -16.92 -17.94 -5.11
C ARG A 110 -15.51 -17.98 -5.69
N VAL A 111 -14.89 -16.83 -5.87
CA VAL A 111 -13.47 -16.75 -6.20
C VAL A 111 -12.70 -16.77 -4.89
N LEU A 112 -11.89 -17.79 -4.68
CA LEU A 112 -11.00 -17.89 -3.52
C LEU A 112 -9.93 -16.80 -3.65
N MET A 113 -9.98 -15.79 -2.80
CA MET A 113 -8.95 -14.75 -2.76
C MET A 113 -7.90 -15.10 -1.71
N SER A 114 -6.67 -15.29 -2.15
CA SER A 114 -5.51 -15.20 -1.28
C SER A 114 -4.98 -13.76 -1.29
N GLN A 115 -4.16 -13.39 -0.30
CA GLN A 115 -3.50 -12.09 -0.36
C GLN A 115 -2.57 -12.05 -1.57
N THR A 116 -2.58 -10.93 -2.29
CA THR A 116 -1.69 -10.74 -3.42
C THR A 116 -0.25 -10.55 -2.93
N ASP A 117 0.73 -10.92 -3.76
CA ASP A 117 2.16 -10.67 -3.49
C ASP A 117 2.46 -9.16 -3.32
N PHE A 118 1.54 -8.32 -3.73
CA PHE A 118 1.60 -6.86 -3.59
C PHE A 118 0.93 -6.31 -2.32
N ALA A 119 0.25 -7.13 -1.50
CA ALA A 119 -0.20 -6.70 -0.19
C ALA A 119 1.01 -6.35 0.70
N VAL A 120 0.92 -5.27 1.43
CA VAL A 120 2.01 -4.77 2.26
C VAL A 120 1.68 -5.00 3.72
N ARG A 121 2.67 -5.35 4.54
CA ARG A 121 2.52 -5.72 5.94
C ARG A 121 3.45 -4.95 6.84
N SER A 122 3.01 -4.71 8.05
CA SER A 122 3.78 -4.06 9.08
C SER A 122 3.56 -4.70 10.44
N PRO A 123 4.60 -4.84 11.28
CA PRO A 123 4.44 -5.23 12.67
C PRO A 123 3.92 -4.06 13.49
N PHE A 124 2.90 -4.33 14.30
CA PHE A 124 2.39 -3.42 15.30
C PHE A 124 2.33 -4.14 16.65
N GLY A 125 2.61 -3.42 17.74
CA GLY A 125 2.41 -3.94 19.09
C GLY A 125 0.98 -3.64 19.58
N VAL A 126 0.32 -4.60 20.21
CA VAL A 126 -1.01 -4.43 20.81
C VAL A 126 -0.99 -4.92 22.25
N GLY A 127 -1.59 -4.14 23.13
CA GLY A 127 -1.69 -4.45 24.54
C GLY A 127 -0.53 -3.95 25.40
N SER A 128 -0.70 -4.06 26.70
CA SER A 128 0.35 -3.89 27.71
C SER A 128 0.19 -4.98 28.76
N GLY A 129 1.20 -5.84 28.94
CA GLY A 129 1.13 -6.97 29.86
C GLY A 129 2.18 -8.05 29.57
N SER A 130 2.01 -9.25 30.11
CA SER A 130 2.93 -10.36 29.95
C SER A 130 2.81 -11.04 28.57
N GLY A 131 3.61 -10.69 27.61
CA GLY A 131 3.69 -11.31 26.28
C GLY A 131 5.16 -11.56 25.87
N SER A 132 5.38 -12.09 24.68
CA SER A 132 6.69 -12.63 24.25
C SER A 132 7.68 -11.62 23.68
N SER A 133 7.36 -10.34 23.57
CA SER A 133 8.26 -9.30 23.05
C SER A 133 8.30 -8.11 23.99
N ALA A 134 9.46 -7.86 24.57
CA ALA A 134 9.68 -6.70 25.43
C ALA A 134 10.01 -5.46 24.57
N TRP A 135 9.24 -4.41 24.70
CA TRP A 135 9.58 -3.06 24.27
C TRP A 135 9.89 -2.23 25.53
N ILE A 136 10.87 -1.36 25.44
CA ILE A 136 11.15 -0.40 26.50
C ILE A 136 10.24 0.79 26.29
N ASP A 137 9.39 1.13 27.26
CA ASP A 137 8.56 2.34 27.20
C ASP A 137 9.40 3.62 27.42
N ALA A 138 8.74 4.78 27.34
CA ALA A 138 9.41 6.08 27.49
C ALA A 138 10.02 6.28 28.91
N ASP A 139 9.60 5.48 29.88
CA ASP A 139 10.06 5.51 31.27
C ASP A 139 11.13 4.45 31.55
N GLY A 140 11.52 3.65 30.55
CA GLY A 140 12.57 2.61 30.66
C GLY A 140 12.07 1.28 31.20
N ASP A 141 10.76 1.09 31.34
CA ASP A 141 10.16 -0.15 31.84
C ASP A 141 9.86 -1.14 30.70
N PRO A 142 10.16 -2.44 30.82
CA PRO A 142 9.86 -3.42 29.79
C PRO A 142 8.35 -3.65 29.69
N THR A 143 7.68 -2.94 28.80
CA THR A 143 6.30 -3.23 28.44
C THR A 143 6.26 -4.41 27.50
N VAL A 144 5.59 -5.45 27.93
CA VAL A 144 5.40 -6.65 27.10
C VAL A 144 4.17 -6.44 26.24
N VAL A 145 4.38 -6.39 24.92
CA VAL A 145 3.31 -6.21 23.92
C VAL A 145 3.20 -7.45 23.05
N SER A 146 1.97 -7.77 22.63
CA SER A 146 1.73 -8.79 21.62
C SER A 146 2.01 -8.20 20.24
N GLN A 147 3.09 -8.62 19.61
CA GLN A 147 3.41 -8.18 18.24
C GLN A 147 2.50 -8.88 17.22
N GLN A 148 1.88 -8.08 16.35
CA GLN A 148 0.94 -8.56 15.34
C GLN A 148 1.37 -8.09 13.95
N THR A 149 1.58 -9.00 13.03
CA THR A 149 1.85 -8.69 11.62
C THR A 149 0.52 -8.39 10.93
N MET A 150 0.33 -7.17 10.45
CA MET A 150 -0.93 -6.72 9.88
C MET A 150 -0.78 -6.32 8.41
N ALA A 151 -1.79 -6.60 7.59
CA ALA A 151 -1.91 -6.00 6.28
C ALA A 151 -2.26 -4.51 6.43
N ILE A 152 -1.73 -3.63 5.56
CA ILE A 152 -2.19 -2.25 5.49
C ILE A 152 -3.20 -2.09 4.35
N ASP A 153 -4.23 -1.26 4.57
CA ASP A 153 -5.26 -1.00 3.56
C ASP A 153 -5.76 0.45 3.64
N THR A 154 -5.61 1.20 2.54
CA THR A 154 -6.04 2.60 2.43
C THR A 154 -7.51 2.79 2.05
N THR A 155 -8.30 1.72 1.91
CA THR A 155 -9.72 1.78 1.51
C THR A 155 -10.70 1.31 2.58
N VAL A 156 -10.20 0.84 3.73
CA VAL A 156 -11.00 0.41 4.89
C VAL A 156 -10.69 1.25 6.12
N ASP A 157 -11.64 1.35 7.04
CA ASP A 157 -11.53 2.24 8.20
C ASP A 157 -11.30 1.51 9.51
N VAL A 158 -11.94 0.36 9.72
CA VAL A 158 -11.88 -0.33 11.02
C VAL A 158 -10.70 -1.29 11.04
N PRO A 159 -9.64 -1.01 11.81
CA PRO A 159 -8.57 -1.98 12.04
C PRO A 159 -9.10 -3.17 12.84
N TRP A 160 -8.57 -4.37 12.59
CA TRP A 160 -8.95 -5.57 13.32
C TRP A 160 -7.83 -6.59 13.38
N ILE A 161 -7.83 -7.41 14.43
CA ILE A 161 -6.94 -8.55 14.64
C ILE A 161 -7.73 -9.77 15.14
N GLN A 162 -7.20 -10.98 14.91
CA GLN A 162 -7.77 -12.19 15.53
C GLN A 162 -7.42 -12.23 17.00
N CYS A 163 -8.44 -12.48 17.85
CA CYS A 163 -8.30 -12.53 19.30
C CYS A 163 -8.64 -13.92 19.86
N ALA A 164 -7.96 -14.30 20.93
CA ALA A 164 -8.32 -15.49 21.71
C ALA A 164 -9.60 -15.24 22.53
N PRO A 165 -10.45 -16.27 22.71
CA PRO A 165 -10.39 -17.56 22.05
C PRO A 165 -10.99 -17.51 20.64
N CYS A 166 -10.32 -18.14 19.68
CA CYS A 166 -10.84 -18.26 18.32
C CYS A 166 -10.42 -19.61 17.71
N PRO A 167 -11.17 -20.68 17.97
CA PRO A 167 -10.82 -21.99 17.48
C PRO A 167 -11.06 -22.12 15.95
N ILE A 168 -10.28 -22.95 15.29
CA ILE A 168 -10.51 -23.35 13.90
C ILE A 168 -11.79 -24.22 13.85
N PRO A 169 -12.72 -24.00 12.90
CA PRO A 169 -12.61 -23.17 11.71
C PRO A 169 -13.12 -21.71 11.85
N GLN A 170 -13.44 -21.24 13.05
CA GLN A 170 -13.95 -19.88 13.24
C GLN A 170 -12.91 -18.80 12.96
N CYS A 171 -11.62 -19.12 13.14
CA CYS A 171 -10.49 -18.29 12.74
C CYS A 171 -9.59 -19.07 11.79
N TYR A 172 -8.75 -18.33 11.05
CA TYR A 172 -7.69 -18.94 10.24
C TYR A 172 -6.40 -19.07 11.07
N PRO A 173 -5.55 -20.06 10.78
CA PRO A 173 -4.25 -20.16 11.42
C PRO A 173 -3.40 -18.96 10.99
N GLN A 174 -2.92 -18.18 11.95
CA GLN A 174 -2.00 -17.07 11.73
C GLN A 174 -0.61 -17.41 12.28
N ARG A 175 0.40 -16.68 11.77
CA ARG A 175 1.79 -16.88 12.20
C ARG A 175 2.03 -16.40 13.62
N ASP A 176 1.59 -15.18 13.90
CA ASP A 176 1.77 -14.56 15.21
C ASP A 176 0.76 -15.18 16.19
N PRO A 177 1.04 -15.23 17.50
CA PRO A 177 0.05 -15.69 18.47
C PRO A 177 -1.25 -14.89 18.37
N LEU A 178 -2.40 -15.53 18.62
CA LEU A 178 -3.66 -14.81 18.78
C LEU A 178 -3.51 -13.76 19.88
N PHE A 179 -4.02 -12.56 19.66
CA PHE A 179 -4.06 -11.57 20.72
C PHE A 179 -5.03 -12.01 21.81
N ASP A 180 -4.55 -12.13 23.05
CA ASP A 180 -5.38 -12.45 24.21
C ASP A 180 -5.65 -11.18 25.01
N PRO A 181 -6.87 -10.59 24.90
CA PRO A 181 -7.21 -9.37 25.63
C PRO A 181 -7.22 -9.54 27.15
N THR A 182 -7.28 -10.77 27.67
CA THR A 182 -7.25 -11.02 29.13
C THR A 182 -5.87 -10.82 29.73
N THR A 183 -4.82 -10.87 28.90
CA THR A 183 -3.43 -10.65 29.31
C THR A 183 -3.01 -9.18 29.22
N SER A 184 -3.81 -8.30 28.63
CA SER A 184 -3.54 -6.87 28.53
C SER A 184 -4.26 -6.09 29.63
N SER A 185 -3.50 -5.33 30.42
CA SER A 185 -4.04 -4.47 31.48
C SER A 185 -4.80 -3.23 30.95
N THR A 186 -4.61 -2.88 29.66
CA THR A 186 -5.25 -1.73 29.01
C THR A 186 -6.38 -2.12 28.05
N ALA A 187 -6.61 -3.42 27.84
CA ALA A 187 -7.69 -3.91 27.00
C ALA A 187 -9.07 -3.69 27.65
N ALA A 188 -10.01 -3.16 26.88
CA ALA A 188 -11.38 -3.00 27.33
C ALA A 188 -12.38 -3.12 26.16
N ALA A 189 -13.49 -3.82 26.40
CA ALA A 189 -14.58 -3.83 25.42
C ALA A 189 -15.28 -2.46 25.36
N VAL A 190 -15.53 -1.97 24.16
CA VAL A 190 -16.33 -0.77 23.95
C VAL A 190 -17.78 -1.06 24.36
N ARG A 191 -18.33 -0.24 25.26
CA ARG A 191 -19.73 -0.39 25.69
C ARG A 191 -20.68 -0.17 24.53
N CYS A 192 -21.67 -1.05 24.41
CA CYS A 192 -22.74 -0.89 23.45
C CYS A 192 -23.49 0.43 23.69
N ARG A 193 -23.99 1.05 22.63
CA ARG A 193 -24.68 2.35 22.65
C ARG A 193 -23.81 3.54 23.12
N SER A 194 -22.51 3.35 23.36
CA SER A 194 -21.59 4.46 23.60
C SER A 194 -21.37 5.29 22.31
N PRO A 195 -20.87 6.52 22.40
CA PRO A 195 -20.48 7.28 21.20
C PRO A 195 -19.48 6.53 20.31
N ALA A 196 -18.52 5.83 20.92
CA ALA A 196 -17.54 5.02 20.20
C ALA A 196 -18.18 3.85 19.43
N CYS A 197 -19.19 3.19 20.03
CA CYS A 197 -19.92 2.12 19.33
C CYS A 197 -20.77 2.68 18.17
N ARG A 198 -21.46 3.80 18.39
CA ARG A 198 -22.25 4.44 17.33
C ARG A 198 -21.38 4.93 16.15
N SER A 199 -20.14 5.34 16.43
CA SER A 199 -19.22 5.81 15.40
C SER A 199 -18.72 4.72 14.45
N LEU A 200 -18.96 3.42 14.74
CA LEU A 200 -18.76 2.33 13.78
C LEU A 200 -19.63 2.50 12.52
N GLY A 201 -20.79 3.18 12.63
CA GLY A 201 -21.67 3.37 11.50
C GLY A 201 -22.06 2.05 10.82
N PRO A 202 -21.79 1.86 9.53
CA PRO A 202 -22.16 0.65 8.80
C PRO A 202 -21.41 -0.62 9.28
N TYR A 203 -20.33 -0.48 10.03
CA TYR A 203 -19.59 -1.60 10.59
C TYR A 203 -20.13 -2.06 11.96
N GLY A 204 -21.12 -1.38 12.51
CA GLY A 204 -21.76 -1.76 13.77
C GLY A 204 -22.66 -2.99 13.61
N ASN A 205 -22.46 -4.00 14.44
CA ASN A 205 -23.24 -5.26 14.43
C ASN A 205 -23.98 -5.49 15.75
N GLY A 206 -24.56 -4.43 16.29
CA GLY A 206 -25.37 -4.50 17.50
C GLY A 206 -24.59 -4.67 18.80
N CYS A 207 -25.21 -5.34 19.75
CA CYS A 207 -24.71 -5.54 21.12
C CYS A 207 -24.57 -7.03 21.43
N SER A 208 -23.64 -7.40 22.34
CA SER A 208 -23.45 -8.79 22.77
C SER A 208 -24.71 -9.37 23.43
N ASN A 209 -25.49 -8.53 24.15
CA ASN A 209 -26.74 -8.88 24.79
C ASN A 209 -27.58 -7.61 25.06
N ARG A 210 -28.69 -7.72 25.83
CA ARG A 210 -29.58 -6.59 26.15
C ARG A 210 -29.23 -5.87 27.46
N SER A 211 -28.18 -6.27 28.15
CA SER A 211 -27.80 -5.68 29.46
C SER A 211 -27.22 -4.25 29.29
N ALA A 212 -27.18 -3.51 30.38
CA ALA A 212 -26.55 -2.19 30.43
C ALA A 212 -25.02 -2.24 30.13
N ASN A 213 -24.40 -3.36 30.46
CA ASN A 213 -22.97 -3.61 30.27
C ASN A 213 -22.66 -4.37 28.96
N ALA A 214 -23.64 -4.46 28.04
CA ALA A 214 -23.43 -5.12 26.78
C ALA A 214 -22.27 -4.50 25.99
N GLU A 215 -21.51 -5.36 25.32
CA GLU A 215 -20.38 -4.98 24.47
C GLU A 215 -20.84 -4.62 23.08
N CYS A 216 -20.12 -3.68 22.44
CA CYS A 216 -20.30 -3.31 21.04
C CYS A 216 -19.75 -4.40 20.14
N ARG A 217 -20.54 -4.84 19.16
CA ARG A 217 -20.13 -5.80 18.14
C ARG A 217 -19.86 -5.10 16.82
N TYR A 218 -18.89 -5.61 16.09
CA TYR A 218 -18.56 -5.14 14.74
C TYR A 218 -18.69 -6.27 13.72
N LEU A 219 -18.89 -5.89 12.46
CA LEU A 219 -18.84 -6.75 11.29
C LEU A 219 -18.21 -5.98 10.13
N ILE A 220 -17.22 -6.55 9.48
CA ILE A 220 -16.66 -6.04 8.24
C ILE A 220 -16.84 -7.13 7.18
N GLU A 221 -17.51 -6.79 6.10
CA GLU A 221 -17.67 -7.65 4.93
C GLU A 221 -16.79 -7.16 3.79
N TYR A 222 -16.17 -8.10 3.11
CA TYR A 222 -15.30 -7.88 1.96
C TYR A 222 -15.94 -8.43 0.68
N SER A 223 -15.39 -8.10 -0.46
CA SER A 223 -15.95 -8.35 -1.80
C SER A 223 -16.17 -9.79 -2.20
N ASP A 224 -15.62 -10.73 -1.49
CA ASP A 224 -15.40 -12.11 -1.89
C ASP A 224 -15.92 -13.12 -0.86
N ASP A 225 -17.02 -12.80 -0.23
CA ASP A 225 -17.61 -13.53 0.89
C ASP A 225 -16.72 -13.61 2.14
N ARG A 226 -15.60 -12.91 2.17
CA ARG A 226 -14.81 -12.77 3.40
C ARG A 226 -15.49 -11.81 4.35
N ALA A 227 -15.46 -12.14 5.61
CA ALA A 227 -15.93 -11.27 6.67
C ALA A 227 -15.15 -11.50 7.96
N THR A 228 -15.11 -10.49 8.80
CA THR A 228 -14.61 -10.57 10.16
C THR A 228 -15.62 -9.96 11.12
N ALA A 229 -15.87 -10.63 12.21
CA ALA A 229 -16.83 -10.20 13.23
C ALA A 229 -16.30 -10.49 14.63
N GLY A 230 -16.69 -9.67 15.58
CA GLY A 230 -16.27 -9.84 16.97
C GLY A 230 -16.67 -8.70 17.87
N THR A 231 -15.91 -8.50 18.93
CA THR A 231 -16.08 -7.41 19.88
C THR A 231 -15.28 -6.19 19.42
N TYR A 232 -15.90 -5.01 19.46
CA TYR A 232 -15.18 -3.77 19.27
C TYR A 232 -14.50 -3.37 20.57
N MET A 233 -13.18 -3.21 20.54
CA MET A 233 -12.35 -3.04 21.74
C MET A 233 -11.50 -1.77 21.67
N THR A 234 -10.95 -1.42 22.81
CA THR A 234 -9.84 -0.47 22.95
C THR A 234 -8.65 -1.15 23.60
N ASP A 235 -7.45 -0.75 23.21
CA ASP A 235 -6.22 -1.11 23.89
C ASP A 235 -5.13 -0.07 23.59
N THR A 236 -3.92 -0.28 24.09
CA THR A 236 -2.74 0.49 23.71
C THR A 236 -2.15 -0.09 22.42
N LEU A 237 -2.02 0.74 21.38
CA LEU A 237 -1.32 0.40 20.14
C LEU A 237 0.10 0.96 20.20
N THR A 238 1.10 0.10 20.11
CA THR A 238 2.51 0.49 19.96
C THR A 238 2.87 0.49 18.48
N ILE A 239 3.23 1.65 17.94
CA ILE A 239 3.61 1.81 16.53
C ILE A 239 5.12 1.60 16.36
N SER A 240 5.91 2.19 17.25
CA SER A 240 7.36 2.01 17.35
C SER A 240 7.77 1.92 18.82
N GLY A 241 9.00 1.55 19.11
CA GLY A 241 9.48 1.36 20.49
C GLY A 241 9.23 2.56 21.43
N THR A 242 9.03 3.75 20.88
CA THR A 242 8.83 5.00 21.65
C THR A 242 7.44 5.60 21.50
N THR A 243 6.60 5.09 20.58
CA THR A 243 5.30 5.69 20.27
C THR A 243 4.16 4.73 20.55
N ALA A 244 3.38 5.03 21.57
CA ALA A 244 2.18 4.30 21.96
C ALA A 244 0.93 5.18 21.89
N VAL A 245 -0.16 4.62 21.36
CA VAL A 245 -1.47 5.26 21.25
C VAL A 245 -2.44 4.58 22.20
N ARG A 246 -2.77 5.26 23.28
CA ARG A 246 -3.72 4.74 24.30
C ARG A 246 -5.16 4.81 23.78
N ASN A 247 -5.98 3.88 24.24
CA ASN A 247 -7.40 3.78 23.87
C ASN A 247 -7.63 3.66 22.35
N PHE A 248 -6.68 3.04 21.64
CA PHE A 248 -6.82 2.73 20.24
C PHE A 248 -7.93 1.70 20.03
N ARG A 249 -8.88 2.01 19.15
CA ARG A 249 -10.07 1.20 18.89
C ARG A 249 -9.84 0.27 17.71
N PHE A 250 -10.22 -1.00 17.88
CA PHE A 250 -10.10 -2.02 16.83
C PHE A 250 -11.14 -3.14 17.01
N GLY A 251 -11.34 -3.91 15.97
CA GLY A 251 -12.13 -5.13 16.00
C GLY A 251 -11.29 -6.30 16.53
N CYS A 252 -11.71 -6.85 17.66
CA CYS A 252 -11.18 -8.09 18.21
C CYS A 252 -12.00 -9.24 17.62
N SER A 253 -11.46 -9.91 16.60
CA SER A 253 -12.16 -10.92 15.80
C SER A 253 -12.23 -12.27 16.51
N HIS A 254 -13.43 -12.81 16.61
CA HIS A 254 -13.70 -14.16 17.10
C HIS A 254 -14.37 -15.04 16.04
N ALA A 255 -14.68 -14.48 14.88
CA ALA A 255 -15.24 -15.19 13.75
C ALA A 255 -14.78 -14.57 12.43
N VAL A 256 -14.22 -15.42 11.60
CA VAL A 256 -13.76 -15.06 10.26
C VAL A 256 -14.43 -15.97 9.26
N ARG A 257 -15.01 -15.39 8.21
CA ARG A 257 -15.56 -16.13 7.07
C ARG A 257 -14.67 -15.92 5.86
N GLY A 258 -14.53 -16.97 5.06
CA GLY A 258 -13.68 -16.95 3.86
C GLY A 258 -12.20 -17.10 4.19
N ARG A 259 -11.36 -16.91 3.17
CA ARG A 259 -9.92 -17.20 3.26
C ARG A 259 -9.12 -15.91 3.41
N PHE A 260 -8.48 -15.76 4.54
CA PHE A 260 -7.46 -14.75 4.78
C PHE A 260 -6.06 -15.37 4.71
N SER A 261 -5.03 -14.56 4.64
CA SER A 261 -3.66 -15.08 4.66
C SER A 261 -3.24 -15.44 6.07
N ASP A 262 -2.72 -16.65 6.23
CA ASP A 262 -2.07 -17.16 7.43
C ASP A 262 -0.83 -16.35 7.88
N LEU A 263 -0.39 -15.46 7.02
CA LEU A 263 0.78 -14.61 7.26
C LEU A 263 0.44 -13.29 7.98
N THR A 264 -0.83 -12.98 8.25
CA THR A 264 -1.26 -11.77 8.96
C THR A 264 -2.27 -12.07 10.05
N ALA A 265 -2.18 -11.31 11.13
CA ALA A 265 -3.15 -11.38 12.24
C ALA A 265 -4.46 -10.62 11.95
N GLY A 266 -4.43 -9.72 10.97
CA GLY A 266 -5.56 -8.88 10.60
C GLY A 266 -5.16 -7.75 9.66
N THR A 267 -5.91 -6.63 9.71
CA THR A 267 -5.71 -5.46 8.85
C THR A 267 -5.57 -4.19 9.67
N MET A 268 -4.51 -3.42 9.43
CA MET A 268 -4.37 -2.04 9.90
C MET A 268 -4.95 -1.11 8.86
N SER A 269 -6.05 -0.48 9.18
CA SER A 269 -6.85 0.35 8.28
C SER A 269 -6.33 1.78 8.24
N LEU A 270 -6.00 2.23 7.04
CA LEU A 270 -5.48 3.58 6.74
C LEU A 270 -6.50 4.43 5.98
N GLY A 271 -7.75 4.00 5.86
CA GLY A 271 -8.80 4.75 5.18
C GLY A 271 -9.06 6.12 5.81
N GLY A 272 -9.82 6.96 5.11
CA GLY A 272 -10.10 8.34 5.53
C GLY A 272 -11.23 8.49 6.55
N GLY A 273 -11.85 7.39 7.00
CA GLY A 273 -12.96 7.42 7.95
C GLY A 273 -12.51 7.48 9.42
N ALA A 274 -13.48 7.74 10.31
CA ALA A 274 -13.23 8.10 11.71
C ALA A 274 -12.63 6.97 12.59
N GLN A 275 -12.65 5.72 12.11
CA GLN A 275 -12.13 4.58 12.87
C GLN A 275 -10.72 4.17 12.46
N SER A 276 -10.18 4.76 11.38
CA SER A 276 -8.86 4.42 10.86
C SER A 276 -7.73 4.80 11.81
N LEU A 277 -6.57 4.19 11.61
CA LEU A 277 -5.35 4.53 12.34
C LEU A 277 -5.09 6.05 12.28
N LEU A 278 -5.16 6.63 11.07
CA LEU A 278 -4.93 8.06 10.87
C LEU A 278 -5.87 8.92 11.70
N ALA A 279 -7.18 8.65 11.65
CA ALA A 279 -8.16 9.44 12.39
C ALA A 279 -7.98 9.31 13.90
N GLN A 280 -7.60 8.14 14.39
CA GLN A 280 -7.37 7.90 15.81
C GLN A 280 -6.07 8.48 16.34
N THR A 281 -5.06 8.66 15.50
CA THR A 281 -3.76 9.24 15.84
C THR A 281 -3.65 10.72 15.51
N ALA A 282 -4.63 11.31 14.82
CA ALA A 282 -4.57 12.68 14.29
C ALA A 282 -4.23 13.75 15.33
N ARG A 283 -4.69 13.58 16.58
CA ARG A 283 -4.44 14.55 17.67
C ARG A 283 -3.02 14.48 18.23
N SER A 284 -2.42 13.30 18.26
CA SER A 284 -1.09 13.06 18.85
C SER A 284 0.02 13.09 17.82
N LEU A 285 -0.23 12.60 16.62
CA LEU A 285 0.79 12.42 15.58
C LEU A 285 0.55 13.27 14.33
N GLY A 286 -0.59 13.99 14.25
CA GLY A 286 -0.98 14.74 13.05
C GLY A 286 -1.87 13.93 12.11
N ASN A 287 -2.53 14.64 11.18
CA ASN A 287 -3.49 14.04 10.24
C ASN A 287 -2.84 13.81 8.87
N ALA A 288 -1.68 13.14 8.88
CA ALA A 288 -0.94 12.76 7.70
C ALA A 288 -0.25 11.41 7.90
N PHE A 289 0.02 10.71 6.83
CA PHE A 289 0.90 9.54 6.81
C PHE A 289 1.60 9.44 5.47
N SER A 290 2.74 8.78 5.42
CA SER A 290 3.38 8.42 4.18
C SER A 290 3.75 6.95 4.17
N TYR A 291 3.90 6.37 2.99
CA TYR A 291 4.47 5.05 2.84
C TYR A 291 5.36 4.94 1.62
N CYS A 292 6.25 3.99 1.70
CA CYS A 292 7.07 3.49 0.63
C CYS A 292 6.68 2.03 0.39
N VAL A 293 5.94 1.75 -0.68
CA VAL A 293 5.62 0.36 -1.05
C VAL A 293 6.89 -0.32 -1.55
N PRO A 294 7.32 -1.42 -0.91
CA PRO A 294 8.58 -2.05 -1.29
C PRO A 294 8.54 -2.66 -2.69
N GLN A 295 9.64 -2.58 -3.41
CA GLN A 295 9.89 -3.43 -4.58
C GLN A 295 10.09 -4.88 -4.12
N ALA A 296 10.15 -5.83 -5.06
CA ALA A 296 10.25 -7.25 -4.74
C ALA A 296 11.38 -7.57 -3.76
N SER A 297 12.57 -6.99 -3.98
CA SER A 297 13.80 -7.26 -3.22
C SER A 297 14.07 -6.28 -2.06
N ALA A 298 13.21 -5.28 -1.85
CA ALA A 298 13.42 -4.26 -0.84
C ALA A 298 12.38 -4.33 0.29
N SER A 299 12.69 -3.76 1.43
CA SER A 299 11.72 -3.36 2.44
C SER A 299 11.25 -1.93 2.17
N GLY A 300 10.01 -1.65 2.54
CA GLY A 300 9.45 -0.31 2.57
C GLY A 300 9.22 0.17 4.00
N PHE A 301 8.49 1.25 4.13
CA PHE A 301 8.08 1.79 5.44
C PHE A 301 6.68 2.41 5.38
N LEU A 302 6.05 2.49 6.53
CA LEU A 302 4.88 3.33 6.81
C LEU A 302 5.27 4.34 7.89
N SER A 303 5.11 5.63 7.62
CA SER A 303 5.33 6.72 8.57
C SER A 303 3.99 7.36 8.94
N ILE A 304 3.73 7.54 10.22
CA ILE A 304 2.51 8.15 10.74
C ILE A 304 2.85 9.55 11.26
N GLY A 305 2.03 10.54 10.93
CA GLY A 305 2.22 11.94 11.30
C GLY A 305 2.81 12.80 10.19
N GLY A 306 3.22 12.21 9.07
CA GLY A 306 3.77 12.94 7.92
C GLY A 306 4.82 12.16 7.16
N PRO A 307 5.67 12.85 6.39
CA PRO A 307 6.73 12.21 5.63
C PRO A 307 7.78 11.58 6.55
N ALA A 308 8.34 10.45 6.13
CA ALA A 308 9.33 9.71 6.93
C ALA A 308 10.63 10.49 7.16
N THR A 309 10.98 11.39 6.25
CA THR A 309 12.16 12.26 6.38
C THR A 309 11.77 13.72 6.12
N THR A 310 12.06 14.60 7.07
CA THR A 310 11.85 16.05 6.94
C THR A 310 13.02 16.76 6.26
N ASN A 311 14.20 16.14 6.25
CA ASN A 311 15.46 16.75 5.79
C ASN A 311 15.81 16.39 4.33
N SER A 312 14.86 15.86 3.55
CA SER A 312 15.11 15.56 2.12
C SER A 312 15.11 16.85 1.30
N THR A 313 16.11 17.00 0.45
CA THR A 313 16.19 18.09 -0.55
C THR A 313 15.16 17.92 -1.68
N THR A 314 14.56 16.73 -1.80
CA THR A 314 13.57 16.42 -2.84
C THR A 314 12.18 16.81 -2.37
N VAL A 315 11.53 17.66 -3.14
CA VAL A 315 10.17 18.15 -2.87
C VAL A 315 9.12 17.14 -3.35
N PHE A 316 8.01 17.03 -2.63
CA PHE A 316 6.86 16.26 -3.09
C PHE A 316 6.16 16.93 -4.28
N ALA A 317 5.91 16.18 -5.33
CA ALA A 317 4.95 16.56 -6.37
C ALA A 317 3.54 16.33 -5.84
N THR A 318 2.81 17.39 -5.48
CA THR A 318 1.53 17.29 -4.75
C THR A 318 0.34 17.52 -5.65
N THR A 319 -0.69 16.67 -5.50
CA THR A 319 -2.00 16.78 -6.15
C THR A 319 -3.10 16.95 -5.11
N PRO A 320 -4.17 17.73 -5.39
CA PRO A 320 -5.31 17.83 -4.49
C PRO A 320 -5.98 16.47 -4.24
N LEU A 321 -6.28 16.21 -2.97
CA LEU A 321 -7.09 15.08 -2.52
C LEU A 321 -8.57 15.42 -2.70
N VAL A 322 -9.30 14.57 -3.42
CA VAL A 322 -10.75 14.67 -3.57
C VAL A 322 -11.42 13.74 -2.56
N ARG A 323 -12.27 14.30 -1.71
CA ARG A 323 -13.02 13.51 -0.72
C ARG A 323 -14.37 13.10 -1.29
N SER A 324 -14.70 11.83 -1.16
CA SER A 324 -16.01 11.32 -1.51
C SER A 324 -16.99 11.60 -0.37
N ALA A 325 -18.13 12.24 -0.69
CA ALA A 325 -19.21 12.41 0.30
C ALA A 325 -19.94 11.09 0.59
N ILE A 326 -19.96 10.17 -0.37
CA ILE A 326 -20.63 8.86 -0.24
C ILE A 326 -19.75 7.90 0.57
N ASN A 327 -18.45 7.91 0.30
CA ASN A 327 -17.51 7.03 0.99
C ASN A 327 -16.26 7.79 1.42
N PRO A 328 -16.24 8.34 2.64
CA PRO A 328 -15.12 9.12 3.16
C PRO A 328 -13.84 8.28 3.39
N SER A 329 -13.93 6.96 3.37
CA SER A 329 -12.78 6.06 3.49
C SER A 329 -11.81 6.20 2.32
N LEU A 330 -12.29 6.60 1.14
CA LEU A 330 -11.52 6.59 -0.08
C LEU A 330 -10.72 7.89 -0.28
N TYR A 331 -9.47 7.74 -0.64
CA TYR A 331 -8.60 8.81 -1.09
C TYR A 331 -8.63 8.88 -2.61
N LEU A 332 -9.26 9.91 -3.14
CA LEU A 332 -9.41 10.11 -4.57
C LEU A 332 -8.45 11.17 -5.08
N VAL A 333 -7.88 10.92 -6.25
CA VAL A 333 -7.07 11.88 -7.00
C VAL A 333 -7.62 12.01 -8.42
N ARG A 334 -7.23 13.08 -9.12
CA ARG A 334 -7.66 13.31 -10.50
C ARG A 334 -6.46 13.34 -11.42
N LEU A 335 -6.41 12.39 -12.34
CA LEU A 335 -5.49 12.45 -13.47
C LEU A 335 -5.90 13.55 -14.44
N GLN A 336 -4.92 14.15 -15.12
CA GLN A 336 -5.10 15.16 -16.16
C GLN A 336 -4.39 14.78 -17.46
N GLY A 337 -3.58 13.73 -17.45
CA GLY A 337 -2.88 13.30 -18.63
C GLY A 337 -1.86 12.20 -18.39
N ILE A 338 -1.34 11.68 -19.48
CA ILE A 338 -0.28 10.67 -19.50
C ILE A 338 0.77 11.13 -20.50
N VAL A 339 2.03 10.96 -20.16
CA VAL A 339 3.18 11.22 -21.04
C VAL A 339 3.87 9.90 -21.34
N VAL A 340 4.17 9.62 -22.61
CA VAL A 340 4.91 8.42 -23.05
C VAL A 340 6.07 8.85 -23.93
N ALA A 341 7.28 8.41 -23.63
CA ALA A 341 8.50 8.76 -24.33
C ALA A 341 8.66 10.28 -24.56
N GLY A 342 8.32 11.07 -23.53
CA GLY A 342 8.41 12.53 -23.55
C GLY A 342 7.28 13.24 -24.30
N ARG A 343 6.25 12.52 -24.80
CA ARG A 343 5.09 13.11 -25.51
C ARG A 343 3.82 12.97 -24.68
N ARG A 344 3.18 14.10 -24.38
CA ARG A 344 1.86 14.11 -23.77
C ARG A 344 0.83 13.52 -24.75
N LEU A 345 0.02 12.59 -24.26
CA LEU A 345 -1.02 11.96 -25.07
C LEU A 345 -2.24 12.89 -25.22
N GLY A 346 -2.84 12.88 -26.40
CA GLY A 346 -4.07 13.63 -26.68
C GLY A 346 -5.30 12.92 -26.09
N ILE A 347 -5.45 12.98 -24.79
CA ILE A 347 -6.60 12.40 -24.07
C ILE A 347 -7.51 13.56 -23.64
N PRO A 348 -8.81 13.51 -23.99
CA PRO A 348 -9.76 14.54 -23.55
C PRO A 348 -9.83 14.60 -22.02
N PRO A 349 -9.80 15.77 -21.37
CA PRO A 349 -9.87 15.90 -19.92
C PRO A 349 -11.09 15.21 -19.29
N VAL A 350 -12.21 15.19 -20.00
CA VAL A 350 -13.45 14.53 -19.54
C VAL A 350 -13.29 13.03 -19.31
N ALA A 351 -12.35 12.38 -19.99
CA ALA A 351 -12.04 10.96 -19.76
C ALA A 351 -11.57 10.66 -18.33
N PHE A 352 -11.04 11.65 -17.61
CA PHE A 352 -10.60 11.52 -16.22
C PHE A 352 -11.58 12.07 -15.18
N SER A 353 -12.81 12.41 -15.59
CA SER A 353 -13.79 13.08 -14.72
C SER A 353 -14.21 12.23 -13.52
N ALA A 354 -14.26 10.90 -13.66
CA ALA A 354 -14.60 9.98 -12.57
C ALA A 354 -13.57 9.96 -11.41
N GLY A 355 -12.32 10.39 -11.67
CA GLY A 355 -11.24 10.31 -10.70
C GLY A 355 -10.66 8.90 -10.58
N ALA A 356 -9.71 8.75 -9.65
CA ALA A 356 -9.07 7.48 -9.34
C ALA A 356 -8.84 7.33 -7.84
N VAL A 357 -9.04 6.13 -7.31
CA VAL A 357 -8.70 5.77 -5.92
C VAL A 357 -7.20 5.54 -5.83
N MET A 358 -6.56 6.13 -4.83
CA MET A 358 -5.22 5.75 -4.39
C MET A 358 -5.36 4.49 -3.52
N ASP A 359 -4.98 3.33 -4.05
CA ASP A 359 -5.17 2.05 -3.38
C ASP A 359 -3.84 1.32 -3.16
N SER A 360 -3.47 1.14 -1.87
CA SER A 360 -2.25 0.42 -1.48
C SER A 360 -2.31 -1.08 -1.75
N SER A 361 -3.48 -1.64 -1.95
CA SER A 361 -3.72 -3.08 -2.10
C SER A 361 -4.20 -3.47 -3.51
N ALA A 362 -4.67 -2.54 -4.35
CA ALA A 362 -4.87 -2.79 -5.77
C ALA A 362 -3.49 -2.98 -6.45
N VAL A 363 -3.37 -3.98 -7.31
CA VAL A 363 -2.10 -4.34 -7.94
C VAL A 363 -1.68 -3.33 -8.99
N ILE A 364 -2.53 -3.13 -10.00
CA ILE A 364 -2.21 -2.30 -11.16
C ILE A 364 -3.17 -1.13 -11.32
N THR A 365 -2.68 -0.08 -11.98
CA THR A 365 -3.50 1.08 -12.31
C THR A 365 -4.54 0.73 -13.37
N GLN A 366 -5.80 1.09 -13.06
CA GLN A 366 -6.93 0.96 -13.98
C GLN A 366 -7.35 2.33 -14.49
N LEU A 367 -7.20 2.54 -15.79
CA LEU A 367 -7.46 3.80 -16.47
C LEU A 367 -8.83 3.78 -17.18
N PRO A 368 -9.48 4.93 -17.35
CA PRO A 368 -10.62 5.04 -18.28
C PRO A 368 -10.25 4.45 -19.65
N PRO A 369 -11.17 3.75 -20.35
CA PRO A 369 -10.90 3.10 -21.63
C PRO A 369 -10.30 4.03 -22.69
N THR A 370 -10.72 5.29 -22.74
CA THR A 370 -10.17 6.29 -23.66
C THR A 370 -8.70 6.59 -23.34
N ALA A 371 -8.35 6.73 -22.06
CA ALA A 371 -6.97 6.96 -21.62
C ALA A 371 -6.10 5.70 -21.84
N TYR A 372 -6.61 4.52 -21.47
CA TYR A 372 -5.90 3.26 -21.66
C TYR A 372 -5.60 2.98 -23.13
N ARG A 373 -6.56 3.18 -24.04
CA ARG A 373 -6.35 3.01 -25.48
C ARG A 373 -5.25 3.93 -26.03
N ALA A 374 -5.21 5.17 -25.55
CA ALA A 374 -4.16 6.12 -25.95
C ALA A 374 -2.78 5.69 -25.43
N LEU A 375 -2.68 5.32 -24.14
CA LEU A 375 -1.46 4.78 -23.54
C LEU A 375 -0.98 3.53 -24.29
N ARG A 376 -1.84 2.55 -24.46
CA ARG A 376 -1.55 1.29 -25.14
C ARG A 376 -1.02 1.50 -26.55
N ARG A 377 -1.66 2.39 -27.32
CA ARG A 377 -1.21 2.72 -28.69
C ARG A 377 0.19 3.34 -28.68
N ALA A 378 0.42 4.32 -27.83
CA ALA A 378 1.71 5.01 -27.75
C ALA A 378 2.82 4.05 -27.29
N PHE A 379 2.52 3.21 -26.28
CA PHE A 379 3.44 2.22 -25.75
C PHE A 379 3.80 1.16 -26.80
N ARG A 380 2.81 0.59 -27.49
CA ARG A 380 3.05 -0.38 -28.59
C ARG A 380 3.88 0.20 -29.71
N ASN A 381 3.66 1.45 -30.08
CA ASN A 381 4.49 2.13 -31.08
C ASN A 381 5.94 2.31 -30.61
N ALA A 382 6.16 2.63 -29.35
CA ALA A 382 7.49 2.80 -28.78
C ALA A 382 8.24 1.47 -28.63
N MET A 383 7.50 0.38 -28.38
CA MET A 383 8.02 -0.99 -28.19
C MET A 383 7.99 -1.86 -29.47
N ARG A 384 7.76 -1.27 -30.64
CA ARG A 384 7.57 -2.00 -31.90
C ARG A 384 8.75 -2.88 -32.34
N ALA A 385 9.94 -2.63 -31.79
CA ALA A 385 11.14 -3.43 -32.05
C ALA A 385 11.12 -4.81 -31.37
N TYR A 386 10.19 -5.04 -30.41
CA TYR A 386 10.14 -6.26 -29.64
C TYR A 386 8.94 -7.12 -30.06
N PRO A 387 9.11 -8.47 -30.13
CA PRO A 387 8.03 -9.37 -30.44
C PRO A 387 6.97 -9.32 -29.34
N ARG A 388 5.71 -9.37 -29.73
CA ARG A 388 4.60 -9.43 -28.79
C ARG A 388 4.35 -10.86 -28.36
N SER A 389 4.05 -11.02 -27.06
CA SER A 389 3.57 -12.28 -26.50
C SER A 389 2.04 -12.26 -26.27
N GLY A 390 1.48 -13.39 -25.84
CA GLY A 390 0.07 -13.52 -25.46
C GLY A 390 -0.28 -12.65 -24.25
N ALA A 391 -1.58 -12.36 -24.08
CA ALA A 391 -2.09 -11.63 -22.94
C ALA A 391 -1.93 -12.46 -21.64
N THR A 392 -1.68 -11.77 -20.52
CA THR A 392 -1.68 -12.37 -19.17
C THR A 392 -2.83 -11.79 -18.37
N GLY A 393 -3.89 -12.55 -18.19
CA GLY A 393 -5.10 -12.07 -17.51
C GLY A 393 -5.67 -10.82 -18.19
N THR A 394 -5.77 -9.73 -17.43
CA THR A 394 -6.25 -8.42 -17.93
C THR A 394 -5.20 -7.61 -18.68
N LEU A 395 -3.94 -8.01 -18.65
CA LEU A 395 -2.84 -7.32 -19.34
C LEU A 395 -2.78 -7.78 -20.79
N ASP A 396 -3.19 -6.93 -21.72
CA ASP A 396 -3.32 -7.23 -23.15
C ASP A 396 -2.11 -6.80 -23.99
N THR A 397 -1.10 -6.23 -23.37
CA THR A 397 0.08 -5.66 -24.07
C THR A 397 1.35 -6.22 -23.45
N CYS A 398 1.72 -7.40 -23.90
CA CYS A 398 2.86 -8.17 -23.42
C CYS A 398 3.89 -8.38 -24.53
N TYR A 399 5.14 -8.61 -24.13
CA TYR A 399 6.30 -8.78 -25.01
C TYR A 399 7.12 -9.98 -24.57
N ASP A 400 7.74 -10.62 -25.54
CA ASP A 400 8.74 -11.65 -25.31
C ASP A 400 10.14 -11.03 -25.38
N PHE A 401 10.90 -11.18 -24.31
CA PHE A 401 12.28 -10.68 -24.19
C PHE A 401 13.31 -11.81 -24.15
N LEU A 402 12.89 -13.02 -24.51
CA LEU A 402 13.79 -14.18 -24.53
C LEU A 402 15.01 -13.92 -25.40
N GLY A 403 16.20 -14.17 -24.85
CA GLY A 403 17.48 -13.97 -25.52
C GLY A 403 17.98 -12.50 -25.55
N LEU A 404 17.25 -11.58 -24.93
CA LEU A 404 17.71 -10.18 -24.80
C LEU A 404 18.33 -9.96 -23.42
N THR A 405 19.45 -9.27 -23.37
CA THR A 405 20.08 -8.84 -22.10
C THR A 405 19.55 -7.50 -21.61
N ASN A 406 19.16 -6.63 -22.54
CA ASN A 406 18.65 -5.29 -22.24
C ASN A 406 17.45 -4.94 -23.11
N VAL A 407 16.51 -4.23 -22.53
CA VAL A 407 15.29 -3.75 -23.18
C VAL A 407 15.17 -2.24 -22.99
N ARG A 408 14.75 -1.52 -24.04
CA ARG A 408 14.46 -0.09 -23.99
C ARG A 408 12.98 0.12 -23.72
N VAL A 409 12.64 0.40 -22.45
CA VAL A 409 11.27 0.68 -22.02
C VAL A 409 10.98 2.17 -22.15
N PRO A 410 9.90 2.61 -22.83
CA PRO A 410 9.55 4.02 -22.90
C PRO A 410 9.21 4.56 -21.51
N ALA A 411 9.73 5.74 -21.19
CA ALA A 411 9.36 6.44 -19.96
C ALA A 411 7.87 6.78 -20.00
N VAL A 412 7.16 6.48 -18.91
CA VAL A 412 5.76 6.81 -18.72
C VAL A 412 5.63 7.73 -17.50
N SER A 413 4.87 8.81 -17.63
CA SER A 413 4.56 9.69 -16.51
C SER A 413 3.05 9.89 -16.39
N LEU A 414 2.58 9.91 -15.17
CA LEU A 414 1.20 10.27 -14.82
C LEU A 414 1.15 11.75 -14.43
N VAL A 415 0.25 12.50 -15.03
CA VAL A 415 0.02 13.91 -14.73
C VAL A 415 -1.25 14.05 -13.94
N PHE A 416 -1.15 14.53 -12.72
CA PHE A 416 -2.26 14.72 -11.79
C PHE A 416 -2.73 16.18 -11.73
N GLY A 417 -3.86 16.40 -11.07
CA GLY A 417 -4.35 17.72 -10.74
C GLY A 417 -3.31 18.55 -9.98
N GLY A 418 -3.37 19.88 -10.11
CA GLY A 418 -2.36 20.76 -9.49
C GLY A 418 -1.00 20.76 -10.19
N GLY A 419 -0.86 20.02 -11.32
CA GLY A 419 0.39 19.99 -12.10
C GLY A 419 1.41 18.97 -11.61
N ALA A 420 1.09 18.12 -10.65
CA ALA A 420 1.99 17.07 -10.19
C ALA A 420 2.27 16.06 -11.30
N VAL A 421 3.55 15.82 -11.58
CA VAL A 421 4.03 14.85 -12.58
C VAL A 421 4.80 13.75 -11.85
N VAL A 422 4.31 12.52 -11.97
CA VAL A 422 4.93 11.33 -11.40
C VAL A 422 5.56 10.53 -12.53
N VAL A 423 6.88 10.46 -12.55
CA VAL A 423 7.64 9.68 -13.51
C VAL A 423 7.75 8.26 -12.99
N LEU A 424 7.26 7.29 -13.75
CA LEU A 424 7.25 5.89 -13.35
C LEU A 424 8.56 5.20 -13.70
N ASP A 425 9.14 4.50 -12.76
CA ASP A 425 10.29 3.62 -13.01
C ASP A 425 9.88 2.38 -13.82
N PRO A 426 10.79 1.74 -14.53
CA PRO A 426 10.49 0.60 -15.40
C PRO A 426 9.66 -0.51 -14.74
N PRO A 427 9.92 -0.94 -13.49
CA PRO A 427 9.07 -1.94 -12.80
C PRO A 427 7.64 -1.47 -12.54
N ALA A 428 7.41 -0.15 -12.47
CA ALA A 428 6.08 0.44 -12.36
C ALA A 428 5.37 0.58 -13.72
N VAL A 429 6.11 0.47 -14.83
CA VAL A 429 5.57 0.50 -16.19
C VAL A 429 5.28 -0.91 -16.71
N MET A 430 6.11 -1.90 -16.35
CA MET A 430 6.02 -3.27 -16.84
C MET A 430 6.08 -4.29 -15.70
N ILE A 431 5.25 -5.32 -15.80
CA ILE A 431 5.23 -6.47 -14.89
C ILE A 431 5.09 -7.76 -15.70
N GLY A 432 5.96 -8.75 -15.47
CA GLY A 432 5.93 -10.01 -16.18
C GLY A 432 5.97 -9.86 -17.70
N GLY A 433 6.76 -8.89 -18.21
CA GLY A 433 6.85 -8.58 -19.64
C GLY A 433 5.65 -7.81 -20.21
N CYS A 434 4.64 -7.48 -19.40
CA CYS A 434 3.42 -6.79 -19.84
C CYS A 434 3.37 -5.35 -19.35
N LEU A 435 2.71 -4.46 -20.12
CA LEU A 435 2.36 -3.11 -19.67
C LEU A 435 1.43 -3.21 -18.44
N ALA A 436 1.86 -2.68 -17.29
CA ALA A 436 1.22 -2.81 -15.98
C ALA A 436 0.01 -1.87 -15.80
N PHE A 437 -0.85 -1.80 -16.81
CA PHE A 437 -2.07 -1.01 -16.84
C PHE A 437 -3.21 -1.77 -17.48
N THR A 438 -4.42 -1.47 -17.08
CA THR A 438 -5.63 -2.01 -17.73
C THR A 438 -6.72 -0.94 -17.84
N ALA A 439 -7.82 -1.25 -18.53
CA ALA A 439 -8.94 -0.37 -18.65
C ALA A 439 -10.01 -0.65 -17.59
N THR A 440 -10.71 0.40 -17.15
CA THR A 440 -12.00 0.28 -16.47
C THR A 440 -13.10 -0.12 -17.48
N SER A 441 -14.30 -0.44 -16.97
CA SER A 441 -15.45 -0.82 -17.82
C SER A 441 -15.97 0.32 -18.70
N SER A 442 -15.83 1.58 -18.24
CA SER A 442 -16.24 2.79 -18.97
C SER A 442 -15.44 4.01 -18.51
N ASP A 443 -15.46 5.10 -19.27
CA ASP A 443 -14.81 6.36 -18.87
C ASP A 443 -15.47 7.02 -17.64
N LEU A 444 -16.70 6.61 -17.31
CA LEU A 444 -17.40 7.07 -16.10
C LEU A 444 -17.12 6.18 -14.88
N ALA A 445 -16.48 5.05 -15.06
CA ALA A 445 -16.12 4.17 -13.95
C ALA A 445 -14.88 4.71 -13.22
N LEU A 446 -14.95 4.69 -11.89
CA LEU A 446 -13.85 5.10 -11.01
C LEU A 446 -12.58 4.30 -11.34
N GLY A 447 -11.49 5.02 -11.59
CA GLY A 447 -10.16 4.45 -11.83
C GLY A 447 -9.46 4.05 -10.53
N PHE A 448 -8.26 3.47 -10.67
CA PHE A 448 -7.38 3.12 -9.56
C PHE A 448 -5.94 3.49 -9.89
N ILE A 449 -5.22 4.01 -8.93
CA ILE A 449 -3.76 4.06 -8.94
C ILE A 449 -3.29 2.91 -8.06
N GLY A 450 -2.84 1.84 -8.71
CA GLY A 450 -2.41 0.61 -8.05
C GLY A 450 -1.03 0.73 -7.41
N ASN A 451 -0.70 -0.20 -6.53
CA ASN A 451 0.54 -0.14 -5.76
C ASN A 451 1.80 -0.34 -6.61
N VAL A 452 1.72 -1.03 -7.74
CA VAL A 452 2.83 -1.17 -8.68
C VAL A 452 3.28 0.20 -9.19
N GLN A 453 2.36 1.12 -9.49
CA GLN A 453 2.67 2.49 -9.90
C GLN A 453 3.07 3.41 -8.73
N GLN A 454 2.89 2.98 -7.50
CA GLN A 454 3.30 3.70 -6.30
C GLN A 454 4.67 3.26 -5.76
N GLN A 455 5.22 2.17 -6.29
CA GLN A 455 6.58 1.71 -5.95
C GLN A 455 7.61 2.77 -6.32
N THR A 456 8.76 2.76 -5.64
CA THR A 456 9.87 3.70 -5.82
C THR A 456 9.59 5.16 -5.40
N HIS A 457 8.34 5.44 -5.03
CA HIS A 457 7.92 6.74 -4.53
C HIS A 457 7.49 6.64 -3.07
N GLU A 458 7.92 7.60 -2.26
CA GLU A 458 7.20 7.86 -1.02
C GLU A 458 5.90 8.57 -1.38
N VAL A 459 4.78 7.98 -0.97
CA VAL A 459 3.43 8.53 -1.18
C VAL A 459 2.96 9.12 0.13
N LEU A 460 2.82 10.44 0.18
CA LEU A 460 2.34 11.19 1.34
C LEU A 460 0.85 11.48 1.19
N TYR A 461 0.07 11.12 2.21
CA TYR A 461 -1.30 11.55 2.38
C TYR A 461 -1.34 12.64 3.45
N ASP A 462 -1.35 13.88 3.02
CA ASP A 462 -1.55 15.03 3.90
C ASP A 462 -3.04 15.38 3.91
N VAL A 463 -3.77 14.69 4.80
CA VAL A 463 -5.22 14.86 4.90
C VAL A 463 -5.58 16.22 5.52
N ALA A 464 -4.70 16.76 6.35
CA ALA A 464 -4.88 18.08 6.94
C ALA A 464 -4.77 19.19 5.88
N ALA A 465 -3.77 19.11 4.99
CA ALA A 465 -3.60 20.05 3.88
C ALA A 465 -4.48 19.71 2.66
N GLY A 466 -5.14 18.55 2.65
CA GLY A 466 -6.00 18.11 1.53
C GLY A 466 -5.22 17.72 0.27
N GLY A 467 -4.06 17.09 0.43
CA GLY A 467 -3.16 16.72 -0.65
C GLY A 467 -2.64 15.29 -0.60
N VAL A 468 -2.26 14.77 -1.77
CA VAL A 468 -1.43 13.57 -1.92
C VAL A 468 -0.14 13.98 -2.61
N GLY A 469 1.00 13.64 -2.01
CA GLY A 469 2.33 13.95 -2.52
C GLY A 469 3.08 12.71 -2.98
N PHE A 470 3.92 12.87 -3.97
CA PHE A 470 4.81 11.82 -4.50
C PHE A 470 6.24 12.32 -4.50
N ARG A 471 7.14 11.56 -3.90
CA ARG A 471 8.58 11.85 -3.85
C ARG A 471 9.34 10.65 -4.41
N GLY A 472 9.95 10.81 -5.59
CA GLY A 472 10.72 9.77 -6.24
C GLY A 472 12.04 9.47 -5.54
N GLY A 473 12.56 8.24 -5.76
CA GLY A 473 13.87 7.81 -5.26
C GLY A 473 13.93 7.59 -3.75
N ALA A 474 12.80 7.63 -3.05
CA ALA A 474 12.70 7.39 -1.60
C ALA A 474 12.60 5.90 -1.24
N CYS A 475 12.31 5.05 -2.25
CA CYS A 475 12.10 3.61 -2.09
C CYS A 475 13.10 2.75 -2.92
#